data_dd9ad3249a89a711fe6d9d4c9973ec93
#
_entry.id   dd9ad3249a89a711fe6d9d4c9973ec93
#
_cell.length_a   1.000
_cell.length_b   1.000
_cell.length_c   1.000
_cell.angle_alpha   90.00
_cell.angle_beta   90.00
_cell.angle_gamma   90.00
#
_symmetry.space_group_name_H-M   'P 1'
#
loop_
_entity.id
_entity.type
_entity.pdbx_description
1 polymer ?
#
loop_
_entity_poly.entity_id
_entity_poly.type
_entity_poly.pdbx_seq_one_letter_code
_entity_poly.pdbx_strand_id
1 'polypeptide(L)'
;KKIDTLKVAFVPSREPQEIITVTEPLKEMLKNELATLGYEVGEVEITVGTTYEAVGEGLEAGTIDVGLIPGGTYVLYDDGAEVILTATRDGLSKDSDNAKDWNDGQPTEASDRQAVSYRALFIAGPSEKGKELQDKVNAGEELTWEDLDGANWSVMGTSSPAGYIYPALWLQDHYGKGISDLSSAVQSDSYASAFARLASGQVDVLVTYADARRDYAERWNSEFGREGSIWEETGVIGVTAPIYNDTISVSKNSPIMDADLIAALQQAFINIGNTDAGKQVIAIYSHNGYQIAQSRSEEHTSEL
;
A
#
# COMPACT_ATOMS: atom_id res chain seq x y z
N LYS A 1 -8.14 23.49 25.94
CA LYS A 1 -6.70 23.32 26.15
C LYS A 1 -5.94 23.95 25.00
N LYS A 2 -4.86 24.64 25.28
CA LYS A 2 -4.05 25.32 24.27
C LYS A 2 -2.91 24.46 23.79
N ILE A 3 -2.69 24.46 22.48
CA ILE A 3 -1.53 23.90 21.80
C ILE A 3 -0.93 25.02 20.97
N ASP A 4 0.32 25.39 21.23
CA ASP A 4 0.96 26.45 20.45
C ASP A 4 1.18 26.03 19.00
N THR A 5 1.81 24.88 18.81
CA THR A 5 2.08 24.33 17.48
C THR A 5 1.83 22.82 17.48
N LEU A 6 1.06 22.38 16.51
CA LEU A 6 0.90 20.94 16.19
C LEU A 6 1.74 20.65 14.95
N LYS A 7 2.74 19.80 15.10
CA LYS A 7 3.71 19.47 14.03
C LYS A 7 3.32 18.19 13.35
N VAL A 8 2.91 18.30 12.08
CA VAL A 8 2.48 17.20 11.23
C VAL A 8 3.50 16.99 10.12
N ALA A 9 3.95 15.78 9.93
CA ALA A 9 4.93 15.45 8.90
C ALA A 9 4.43 14.36 7.97
N PHE A 10 4.80 14.50 6.70
CA PHE A 10 4.51 13.55 5.62
C PHE A 10 5.80 12.91 5.13
N VAL A 11 5.70 11.65 4.70
CA VAL A 11 6.81 10.99 4.01
C VAL A 11 6.90 11.48 2.55
N PRO A 12 8.10 11.49 1.93
CA PRO A 12 8.28 12.01 0.57
C PRO A 12 7.91 10.97 -0.49
N SER A 13 6.65 10.51 -0.49
CA SER A 13 6.13 9.54 -1.46
C SER A 13 5.82 10.16 -2.81
N ARG A 14 5.76 11.49 -2.86
CA ARG A 14 5.60 12.30 -4.07
C ARG A 14 6.53 13.51 -3.97
N GLU A 15 6.55 14.34 -4.99
CA GLU A 15 7.32 15.59 -4.98
C GLU A 15 6.96 16.42 -3.74
N PRO A 16 7.94 16.80 -2.89
CA PRO A 16 7.65 17.52 -1.64
C PRO A 16 6.81 18.79 -1.82
N GLN A 17 7.07 19.56 -2.85
CA GLN A 17 6.31 20.80 -3.11
C GLN A 17 4.86 20.52 -3.46
N GLU A 18 4.58 19.44 -4.17
CA GLU A 18 3.22 18.99 -4.48
C GLU A 18 2.47 18.63 -3.19
N ILE A 19 3.12 17.87 -2.30
CA ILE A 19 2.55 17.49 -1.02
C ILE A 19 2.20 18.73 -0.20
N ILE A 20 3.13 19.67 -0.06
CA ILE A 20 2.92 20.91 0.70
C ILE A 20 1.75 21.69 0.13
N THR A 21 1.68 21.85 -1.19
CA THR A 21 0.63 22.61 -1.85
C THR A 21 -0.76 21.96 -1.65
N VAL A 22 -0.87 20.67 -1.89
CA VAL A 22 -2.15 19.95 -1.77
C VAL A 22 -2.63 19.88 -0.33
N THR A 23 -1.71 19.75 0.64
CA THR A 23 -2.06 19.59 2.05
C THR A 23 -2.23 20.91 2.81
N GLU A 24 -1.99 22.06 2.17
CA GLU A 24 -2.16 23.37 2.82
C GLU A 24 -3.54 23.53 3.50
N PRO A 25 -4.67 23.16 2.86
CA PRO A 25 -5.97 23.25 3.49
C PRO A 25 -6.13 22.40 4.77
N LEU A 26 -5.32 21.37 4.94
CA LEU A 26 -5.37 20.51 6.11
C LEU A 26 -5.08 21.28 7.41
N LYS A 27 -4.27 22.32 7.35
CA LYS A 27 -3.94 23.16 8.51
C LYS A 27 -5.20 23.74 9.17
N GLU A 28 -6.04 24.41 8.39
CA GLU A 28 -7.29 24.99 8.89
C GLU A 28 -8.32 23.90 9.25
N MET A 29 -8.38 22.83 8.47
CA MET A 29 -9.29 21.71 8.76
C MET A 29 -8.98 21.11 10.13
N LEU A 30 -7.70 20.87 10.44
CA LEU A 30 -7.29 20.33 11.74
C LEU A 30 -7.56 21.31 12.88
N LYS A 31 -7.24 22.60 12.67
CA LYS A 31 -7.53 23.63 13.69
C LYS A 31 -9.01 23.68 14.01
N ASN A 32 -9.86 23.70 13.00
CA ASN A 32 -11.30 23.79 13.18
C ASN A 32 -11.89 22.55 13.85
N GLU A 33 -11.46 21.35 13.44
CA GLU A 33 -11.93 20.10 14.04
C GLU A 33 -11.47 19.99 15.50
N LEU A 34 -10.21 20.31 15.78
CA LEU A 34 -9.69 20.28 17.15
C LEU A 34 -10.35 21.33 18.05
N ALA A 35 -10.72 22.49 17.51
CA ALA A 35 -11.46 23.51 18.25
C ALA A 35 -12.82 22.98 18.75
N THR A 36 -13.54 22.22 17.95
CA THR A 36 -14.81 21.59 18.36
C THR A 36 -14.63 20.56 19.45
N LEU A 37 -13.40 20.03 19.59
CA LEU A 37 -13.06 18.98 20.56
C LEU A 37 -12.34 19.53 21.79
N GLY A 38 -12.30 20.86 21.97
CA GLY A 38 -11.77 21.51 23.16
C GLY A 38 -10.30 21.93 23.07
N TYR A 39 -9.72 21.96 21.87
CA TYR A 39 -8.32 22.34 21.68
C TYR A 39 -8.20 23.61 20.85
N GLU A 40 -7.54 24.61 21.43
CA GLU A 40 -7.17 25.85 20.72
C GLU A 40 -5.73 25.68 20.22
N VAL A 41 -5.59 25.48 18.91
CA VAL A 41 -4.30 25.28 18.25
C VAL A 41 -3.85 26.58 17.61
N GLY A 42 -2.69 27.08 18.00
CA GLY A 42 -2.14 28.32 17.46
C GLY A 42 -1.71 28.16 16.01
N GLU A 43 -0.94 27.13 15.73
CA GLU A 43 -0.41 26.84 14.40
C GLU A 43 -0.41 25.32 14.15
N VAL A 44 -0.78 24.92 12.94
CA VAL A 44 -0.51 23.58 12.42
C VAL A 44 0.63 23.71 11.40
N GLU A 45 1.76 23.12 11.73
CA GLU A 45 2.94 23.11 10.88
C GLU A 45 2.96 21.80 10.07
N ILE A 46 3.03 21.90 8.75
CA ILE A 46 3.13 20.74 7.87
C ILE A 46 4.51 20.73 7.23
N THR A 47 5.22 19.63 7.39
CA THR A 47 6.53 19.41 6.79
C THR A 47 6.53 18.09 6.01
N VAL A 48 7.45 17.99 5.05
CA VAL A 48 7.73 16.74 4.32
C VAL A 48 9.14 16.32 4.70
N GLY A 49 9.28 15.10 5.21
CA GLY A 49 10.61 14.56 5.55
C GLY A 49 11.50 14.42 4.33
N THR A 50 12.79 14.49 4.53
CA THR A 50 13.76 14.25 3.45
C THR A 50 13.82 12.77 3.07
N THR A 51 13.51 11.89 4.02
CA THR A 51 13.39 10.45 3.84
C THR A 51 12.18 9.95 4.64
N TYR A 52 11.76 8.72 4.40
CA TYR A 52 10.73 8.06 5.21
C TYR A 52 11.20 7.90 6.65
N GLU A 53 12.45 7.51 6.83
CA GLU A 53 13.09 7.29 8.13
C GLU A 53 13.17 8.59 8.94
N ALA A 54 13.39 9.73 8.27
CA ALA A 54 13.46 11.04 8.96
C ALA A 54 12.15 11.37 9.67
N VAL A 55 11.00 11.00 9.12
CA VAL A 55 9.70 11.20 9.77
C VAL A 55 9.57 10.28 11.00
N GLY A 56 9.95 9.02 10.85
CA GLY A 56 9.98 8.07 11.96
C GLY A 56 10.89 8.53 13.11
N GLU A 57 12.09 8.99 12.78
CA GLU A 57 13.05 9.54 13.75
C GLU A 57 12.51 10.77 14.47
N GLY A 58 11.82 11.65 13.74
CA GLY A 58 11.18 12.83 14.32
C GLY A 58 10.07 12.49 15.30
N LEU A 59 9.27 11.46 15.01
CA LEU A 59 8.26 10.94 15.94
C LEU A 59 8.93 10.36 17.19
N GLU A 60 9.95 9.54 17.01
CA GLU A 60 10.68 8.93 18.13
C GLU A 60 11.35 9.98 19.01
N ALA A 61 11.92 11.01 18.42
CA ALA A 61 12.57 12.11 19.15
C ALA A 61 11.58 13.10 19.80
N GLY A 62 10.31 13.09 19.41
CA GLY A 62 9.30 14.03 19.89
C GLY A 62 9.35 15.40 19.20
N THR A 63 10.09 15.54 18.10
CA THR A 63 10.16 16.76 17.29
C THR A 63 9.07 16.86 16.24
N ILE A 64 8.38 15.76 15.97
CA ILE A 64 7.17 15.65 15.17
C ILE A 64 6.09 15.07 16.07
N ASP A 65 4.89 15.67 16.05
CA ASP A 65 3.77 15.21 16.89
C ASP A 65 2.95 14.12 16.17
N VAL A 66 2.70 14.32 14.89
CA VAL A 66 1.86 13.44 14.04
C VAL A 66 2.59 13.16 12.73
N GLY A 67 2.69 11.89 12.39
CA GLY A 67 3.29 11.45 11.12
C GLY A 67 2.32 10.63 10.30
N LEU A 68 2.20 10.95 9.01
CA LEU A 68 1.51 10.10 8.04
C LEU A 68 2.57 9.23 7.39
N ILE A 69 2.68 7.99 7.87
CA ILE A 69 3.76 7.07 7.50
C ILE A 69 3.22 5.70 7.13
N PRO A 70 3.87 5.00 6.18
CA PRO A 70 3.53 3.62 5.88
C PRO A 70 3.75 2.69 7.07
N GLY A 71 3.00 1.59 7.13
CA GLY A 71 3.15 0.58 8.18
C GLY A 71 4.57 0.03 8.29
N GLY A 72 5.24 -0.18 7.16
CA GLY A 72 6.63 -0.64 7.13
C GLY A 72 7.63 0.32 7.76
N THR A 73 7.39 1.63 7.63
CA THR A 73 8.20 2.64 8.32
C THR A 73 7.87 2.66 9.81
N TYR A 74 6.59 2.58 10.15
CA TYR A 74 6.14 2.57 11.54
C TYR A 74 6.85 1.51 12.38
N VAL A 75 6.94 0.27 11.88
CA VAL A 75 7.51 -0.84 12.67
C VAL A 75 8.97 -0.62 13.05
N LEU A 76 9.69 0.21 12.32
CA LEU A 76 11.07 0.56 12.65
C LEU A 76 11.17 1.53 13.83
N TYR A 77 10.08 2.23 14.17
CA TYR A 77 10.04 3.29 15.18
C TYR A 77 8.93 3.11 16.22
N ASP A 78 8.39 1.90 16.35
CA ASP A 78 7.26 1.60 17.22
C ASP A 78 7.55 1.82 18.72
N ASP A 79 8.81 1.83 19.12
CA ASP A 79 9.19 2.19 20.49
C ASP A 79 8.87 3.65 20.84
N GLY A 80 8.96 4.54 19.85
CA GLY A 80 8.74 5.98 20.05
C GLY A 80 7.49 6.53 19.37
N ALA A 81 6.76 5.71 18.63
CA ALA A 81 5.56 6.10 17.89
C ALA A 81 4.41 5.12 18.12
N GLU A 82 3.18 5.62 18.05
CA GLU A 82 1.96 4.83 18.19
C GLU A 82 1.05 5.07 17.01
N VAL A 83 0.59 4.00 16.34
CA VAL A 83 -0.44 4.10 15.30
C VAL A 83 -1.77 4.40 15.94
N ILE A 84 -2.43 5.46 15.50
CA ILE A 84 -3.76 5.84 15.98
C ILE A 84 -4.85 5.65 14.94
N LEU A 85 -4.51 5.71 13.66
CA LEU A 85 -5.43 5.51 12.54
C LEU A 85 -4.75 4.75 11.42
N THR A 86 -5.54 3.96 10.72
CA THR A 86 -5.15 3.32 9.47
C THR A 86 -5.95 3.93 8.32
N ALA A 87 -5.28 4.31 7.24
CA ALA A 87 -5.94 4.81 6.04
C ALA A 87 -6.77 3.72 5.39
N THR A 88 -7.90 4.09 4.80
CA THR A 88 -8.77 3.16 4.07
C THR A 88 -8.73 3.45 2.58
N ARG A 89 -9.03 2.44 1.79
CA ARG A 89 -9.28 2.52 0.35
C ARG A 89 -10.46 1.62 0.00
N ASP A 90 -11.02 1.81 -1.19
CA ASP A 90 -12.06 0.91 -1.67
C ASP A 90 -11.52 -0.51 -1.74
N GLY A 91 -12.28 -1.46 -1.22
CA GLY A 91 -11.98 -2.87 -1.31
C GLY A 91 -12.21 -3.40 -2.72
N LEU A 92 -11.96 -4.69 -2.89
CA LEU A 92 -12.18 -5.40 -4.14
C LEU A 92 -13.27 -6.44 -3.99
N SER A 93 -13.88 -6.83 -5.10
CA SER A 93 -14.86 -7.92 -5.14
C SER A 93 -14.23 -9.28 -4.82
N LYS A 94 -12.91 -9.38 -4.87
CA LYS A 94 -12.14 -10.57 -4.51
C LYS A 94 -11.03 -10.19 -3.54
N ASP A 95 -10.85 -10.99 -2.50
CA ASP A 95 -9.78 -10.81 -1.51
C ASP A 95 -9.37 -12.15 -0.89
N SER A 96 -9.32 -13.20 -1.70
CA SER A 96 -8.92 -14.53 -1.26
C SER A 96 -7.40 -14.64 -1.16
N ASP A 97 -6.93 -15.42 -0.19
CA ASP A 97 -5.52 -15.82 -0.10
C ASP A 97 -5.19 -17.02 -1.01
N ASN A 98 -6.21 -17.60 -1.64
CA ASN A 98 -6.06 -18.71 -2.58
C ASN A 98 -6.04 -18.16 -4.00
N ALA A 99 -4.93 -18.38 -4.71
CA ALA A 99 -4.71 -17.87 -6.07
C ALA A 99 -5.83 -18.29 -7.04
N LYS A 100 -6.27 -19.53 -6.97
CA LYS A 100 -7.30 -20.07 -7.86
C LYS A 100 -8.60 -19.28 -7.83
N ASP A 101 -8.97 -18.72 -6.67
CA ASP A 101 -10.21 -17.95 -6.51
C ASP A 101 -10.22 -16.65 -7.33
N TRP A 102 -9.06 -16.21 -7.80
CA TRP A 102 -8.93 -15.03 -8.67
C TRP A 102 -9.11 -15.37 -10.16
N ASN A 103 -9.17 -16.67 -10.51
CA ASN A 103 -9.06 -17.16 -11.87
C ASN A 103 -10.39 -17.67 -12.43
N ASP A 104 -11.45 -16.89 -12.30
CA ASP A 104 -12.77 -17.21 -12.84
C ASP A 104 -13.02 -16.59 -14.23
N GLY A 105 -12.02 -15.93 -14.81
CA GLY A 105 -12.12 -15.26 -16.11
C GLY A 105 -12.95 -13.97 -16.09
N GLN A 106 -13.42 -13.53 -14.93
CA GLN A 106 -14.24 -12.35 -14.77
C GLN A 106 -13.42 -11.18 -14.20
N PRO A 107 -13.73 -9.93 -14.58
CA PRO A 107 -13.08 -8.77 -14.00
C PRO A 107 -13.27 -8.70 -12.48
N THR A 108 -12.20 -8.35 -11.78
CA THR A 108 -12.30 -7.91 -10.39
C THR A 108 -12.84 -6.48 -10.38
N GLU A 109 -13.76 -6.18 -9.50
CA GLU A 109 -14.41 -4.87 -9.41
C GLU A 109 -14.11 -4.20 -8.08
N ALA A 110 -14.21 -2.87 -8.06
CA ALA A 110 -14.15 -2.12 -6.82
C ALA A 110 -15.37 -2.41 -5.97
N SER A 111 -15.18 -2.46 -4.66
CA SER A 111 -16.25 -2.60 -3.66
C SER A 111 -16.36 -1.30 -2.88
N ASP A 112 -17.59 -0.91 -2.51
CA ASP A 112 -17.81 0.25 -1.64
C ASP A 112 -17.29 0.03 -0.22
N ARG A 113 -17.04 -1.21 0.16
CA ARG A 113 -16.53 -1.54 1.49
C ARG A 113 -15.10 -1.03 1.61
N GLN A 114 -14.84 -0.23 2.63
CA GLN A 114 -13.51 0.31 2.90
C GLN A 114 -12.60 -0.77 3.48
N ALA A 115 -11.40 -0.86 2.94
CA ALA A 115 -10.38 -1.82 3.35
C ALA A 115 -9.15 -1.12 3.90
N VAL A 116 -8.53 -1.71 4.91
CA VAL A 116 -7.30 -1.21 5.55
C VAL A 116 -6.04 -1.87 4.99
N SER A 117 -6.21 -2.82 4.09
CA SER A 117 -5.11 -3.56 3.47
C SER A 117 -5.43 -3.93 2.03
N TYR A 118 -4.40 -4.30 1.32
CA TYR A 118 -4.48 -4.89 -0.02
C TYR A 118 -3.47 -6.03 -0.13
N ARG A 119 -3.56 -6.83 -1.17
CA ARG A 119 -2.63 -7.95 -1.38
C ARG A 119 -1.71 -7.66 -2.56
N ALA A 120 -0.57 -8.31 -2.61
CA ALA A 120 0.20 -8.43 -3.84
C ALA A 120 -0.16 -9.74 -4.52
N LEU A 121 -0.12 -9.72 -5.85
CA LEU A 121 -0.42 -10.86 -6.71
C LEU A 121 0.79 -11.24 -7.54
N PHE A 122 0.97 -12.54 -7.72
CA PHE A 122 1.83 -13.12 -8.74
C PHE A 122 0.96 -13.45 -9.93
N ILE A 123 1.16 -12.79 -11.05
CA ILE A 123 0.32 -12.93 -12.25
C ILE A 123 1.12 -13.59 -13.36
N ALA A 124 0.66 -14.75 -13.82
CA ALA A 124 1.21 -15.45 -14.97
C ALA A 124 0.50 -14.98 -16.25
N GLY A 125 1.27 -14.78 -17.30
CA GLY A 125 0.80 -14.24 -18.57
C GLY A 125 0.48 -15.29 -19.62
N PRO A 126 0.25 -14.83 -20.88
CA PRO A 126 -0.18 -15.70 -21.98
C PRO A 126 0.95 -16.48 -22.66
N SER A 127 2.19 -16.35 -22.22
CA SER A 127 3.29 -17.17 -22.74
C SER A 127 3.04 -18.65 -22.49
N GLU A 128 3.76 -19.52 -23.19
CA GLU A 128 3.67 -20.98 -22.99
C GLU A 128 3.92 -21.35 -21.52
N LYS A 129 4.99 -20.81 -20.95
CA LYS A 129 5.33 -21.05 -19.52
C LYS A 129 4.29 -20.44 -18.59
N GLY A 130 3.80 -19.24 -18.89
CA GLY A 130 2.73 -18.61 -18.11
C GLY A 130 1.45 -19.44 -18.07
N LYS A 131 1.04 -19.99 -19.21
CA LYS A 131 -0.13 -20.86 -19.30
C LYS A 131 0.06 -22.17 -18.54
N GLU A 132 1.26 -22.75 -18.62
CA GLU A 132 1.60 -23.95 -17.83
C GLU A 132 1.41 -23.71 -16.33
N LEU A 133 1.91 -22.60 -15.83
CA LEU A 133 1.76 -22.24 -14.41
C LEU A 133 0.29 -22.00 -14.03
N GLN A 134 -0.46 -21.30 -14.90
CA GLN A 134 -1.90 -21.08 -14.70
C GLN A 134 -2.66 -22.41 -14.63
N ASP A 135 -2.37 -23.33 -15.53
CA ASP A 135 -3.06 -24.63 -15.61
C ASP A 135 -2.81 -25.46 -14.34
N LYS A 136 -1.60 -25.45 -13.83
CA LYS A 136 -1.27 -26.16 -12.59
C LYS A 136 -2.05 -25.59 -11.39
N VAL A 137 -2.07 -24.28 -11.23
CA VAL A 137 -2.80 -23.63 -10.14
C VAL A 137 -4.29 -23.89 -10.26
N ASN A 138 -4.86 -23.78 -11.47
CA ASN A 138 -6.27 -23.99 -11.69
C ASN A 138 -6.70 -25.45 -11.51
N ALA A 139 -5.77 -26.37 -11.68
CA ALA A 139 -5.98 -27.80 -11.37
C ALA A 139 -5.84 -28.14 -9.88
N GLY A 140 -5.48 -27.16 -9.05
CA GLY A 140 -5.28 -27.36 -7.61
C GLY A 140 -3.91 -27.91 -7.23
N GLU A 141 -2.96 -27.91 -8.17
CA GLU A 141 -1.60 -28.37 -7.89
C GLU A 141 -0.78 -27.23 -7.23
N GLU A 142 0.09 -27.61 -6.30
CA GLU A 142 1.06 -26.69 -5.76
C GLU A 142 2.23 -26.50 -6.73
N LEU A 143 2.64 -25.25 -6.95
CA LEU A 143 3.82 -24.94 -7.75
C LEU A 143 5.07 -25.25 -6.93
N THR A 144 6.05 -25.89 -7.58
CA THR A 144 7.37 -26.12 -7.00
C THR A 144 8.26 -24.91 -7.24
N TRP A 145 9.38 -24.85 -6.51
CA TRP A 145 10.39 -23.83 -6.80
C TRP A 145 10.90 -23.94 -8.25
N GLU A 146 11.08 -25.13 -8.75
CA GLU A 146 11.52 -25.38 -10.12
C GLU A 146 10.52 -24.84 -11.14
N ASP A 147 9.22 -24.96 -10.87
CA ASP A 147 8.19 -24.36 -11.72
C ASP A 147 8.38 -22.84 -11.81
N LEU A 148 8.58 -22.19 -10.67
CA LEU A 148 8.75 -20.75 -10.59
C LEU A 148 10.08 -20.28 -11.15
N ASP A 149 11.15 -20.97 -10.82
CA ASP A 149 12.50 -20.64 -11.29
C ASP A 149 12.69 -20.85 -12.79
N GLY A 150 11.88 -21.71 -13.39
CA GLY A 150 11.85 -21.92 -14.84
C GLY A 150 11.18 -20.80 -15.64
N ALA A 151 10.57 -19.83 -14.97
CA ALA A 151 9.90 -18.70 -15.59
C ALA A 151 10.78 -17.46 -15.63
N ASN A 152 10.51 -16.58 -16.58
CA ASN A 152 11.07 -15.22 -16.63
C ASN A 152 10.16 -14.28 -15.85
N TRP A 153 10.73 -13.50 -14.94
CA TRP A 153 9.99 -12.66 -13.99
C TRP A 153 10.21 -11.18 -14.26
N SER A 154 9.18 -10.39 -14.02
CA SER A 154 9.30 -8.94 -13.87
C SER A 154 8.97 -8.55 -12.44
N VAL A 155 9.86 -7.80 -11.80
CA VAL A 155 9.67 -7.26 -10.46
C VAL A 155 9.87 -5.74 -10.50
N MET A 156 9.45 -5.06 -9.45
CA MET A 156 9.69 -3.63 -9.27
C MET A 156 10.96 -3.40 -8.43
N GLY A 157 11.23 -2.15 -8.09
CA GLY A 157 12.37 -1.81 -7.25
C GLY A 157 12.26 -2.40 -5.84
N THR A 158 13.41 -2.60 -5.20
CA THR A 158 13.54 -3.31 -3.91
C THR A 158 12.80 -2.65 -2.74
N SER A 159 12.37 -1.40 -2.89
CA SER A 159 11.58 -0.69 -1.88
C SER A 159 10.07 -0.77 -2.12
N SER A 160 9.63 -1.39 -3.21
CA SER A 160 8.21 -1.52 -3.54
C SER A 160 7.56 -2.61 -2.70
N PRO A 161 6.55 -2.28 -1.86
CA PRO A 161 5.87 -3.30 -1.05
C PRO A 161 5.25 -4.41 -1.88
N ALA A 162 4.36 -4.07 -2.82
CA ALA A 162 3.64 -5.06 -3.63
C ALA A 162 4.47 -5.59 -4.80
N GLY A 163 5.44 -4.82 -5.28
CA GLY A 163 6.23 -5.18 -6.45
C GLY A 163 7.53 -5.91 -6.12
N TYR A 164 7.89 -6.02 -4.85
CA TYR A 164 9.14 -6.68 -4.44
C TYR A 164 9.08 -7.27 -3.04
N ILE A 165 8.87 -6.45 -2.00
CA ILE A 165 9.09 -6.84 -0.60
C ILE A 165 8.17 -8.00 -0.17
N TYR A 166 6.87 -7.84 -0.31
CA TYR A 166 5.91 -8.87 0.08
C TYR A 166 5.96 -10.12 -0.80
N PRO A 167 6.13 -9.99 -2.12
CA PRO A 167 6.44 -11.14 -2.96
C PRO A 167 7.71 -11.90 -2.53
N ALA A 168 8.78 -11.19 -2.16
CA ALA A 168 10.01 -11.82 -1.68
C ALA A 168 9.78 -12.59 -0.38
N LEU A 169 9.03 -12.02 0.55
CA LEU A 169 8.66 -12.67 1.81
C LEU A 169 7.79 -13.90 1.58
N TRP A 170 6.84 -13.83 0.66
CA TRP A 170 6.00 -14.97 0.31
C TRP A 170 6.82 -16.13 -0.26
N LEU A 171 7.77 -15.85 -1.15
CA LEU A 171 8.69 -16.86 -1.69
C LEU A 171 9.54 -17.46 -0.59
N GLN A 172 10.08 -16.63 0.31
CA GLN A 172 10.89 -17.09 1.44
C GLN A 172 10.08 -18.02 2.36
N ASP A 173 8.84 -17.66 2.62
CA ASP A 173 7.94 -18.42 3.50
C ASP A 173 7.57 -19.78 2.91
N HIS A 174 7.32 -19.84 1.61
CA HIS A 174 6.86 -21.04 0.92
C HIS A 174 7.99 -21.94 0.46
N TYR A 175 9.14 -21.37 0.08
CA TYR A 175 10.22 -22.12 -0.58
C TYR A 175 11.58 -21.96 0.09
N GLY A 176 11.71 -21.10 1.09
CA GLY A 176 13.00 -20.82 1.73
C GLY A 176 13.96 -20.05 0.84
N LYS A 177 13.48 -19.43 -0.23
CA LYS A 177 14.26 -18.68 -1.22
C LYS A 177 13.53 -17.39 -1.59
N GLY A 178 14.28 -16.36 -1.98
CA GLY A 178 13.72 -15.05 -2.33
C GLY A 178 13.83 -14.73 -3.82
N ILE A 179 13.42 -13.52 -4.17
CA ILE A 179 13.49 -13.03 -5.56
C ILE A 179 14.93 -13.07 -6.11
N SER A 180 15.90 -12.77 -5.26
CA SER A 180 17.33 -12.79 -5.66
C SER A 180 17.84 -14.18 -6.03
N ASP A 181 17.12 -15.24 -5.66
CA ASP A 181 17.46 -16.62 -5.99
C ASP A 181 16.86 -17.08 -7.32
N LEU A 182 15.96 -16.30 -7.91
CA LEU A 182 15.39 -16.59 -9.22
C LEU A 182 16.45 -16.46 -10.32
N SER A 183 16.47 -17.42 -11.23
CA SER A 183 17.44 -17.45 -12.33
C SER A 183 17.23 -16.30 -13.33
N SER A 184 16.01 -15.84 -13.52
CA SER A 184 15.67 -14.80 -14.48
C SER A 184 14.61 -13.86 -13.94
N ALA A 185 15.05 -12.76 -13.33
CA ALA A 185 14.18 -11.70 -12.87
C ALA A 185 14.74 -10.36 -13.36
N VAL A 186 13.89 -9.57 -14.04
CA VAL A 186 14.23 -8.22 -14.48
C VAL A 186 13.45 -7.20 -13.68
N GLN A 187 14.06 -6.07 -13.39
CA GLN A 187 13.39 -4.95 -12.77
C GLN A 187 12.74 -4.09 -13.85
N SER A 188 11.43 -3.84 -13.71
CA SER A 188 10.71 -2.90 -14.57
C SER A 188 10.61 -1.54 -13.88
N ASP A 189 10.68 -0.47 -14.68
CA ASP A 189 10.60 0.90 -14.18
C ASP A 189 9.18 1.32 -13.79
N SER A 190 8.18 0.64 -14.36
CA SER A 190 6.77 0.92 -14.12
C SER A 190 5.94 -0.35 -14.27
N TYR A 191 4.74 -0.36 -13.69
CA TYR A 191 3.80 -1.45 -13.91
C TYR A 191 3.34 -1.52 -15.37
N ALA A 192 3.23 -0.40 -16.05
CA ALA A 192 2.92 -0.38 -17.49
C ALA A 192 3.97 -1.17 -18.29
N SER A 193 5.24 -0.94 -18.02
CA SER A 193 6.34 -1.69 -18.64
C SER A 193 6.28 -3.19 -18.30
N ALA A 194 5.98 -3.52 -17.04
CA ALA A 194 5.84 -4.91 -16.61
C ALA A 194 4.72 -5.63 -17.34
N PHE A 195 3.54 -5.00 -17.46
CA PHE A 195 2.41 -5.58 -18.19
C PHE A 195 2.67 -5.68 -19.69
N ALA A 196 3.38 -4.72 -20.28
CA ALA A 196 3.79 -4.80 -21.69
C ALA A 196 4.71 -6.00 -21.94
N ARG A 197 5.66 -6.25 -21.05
CA ARG A 197 6.55 -7.42 -21.12
C ARG A 197 5.80 -8.74 -20.94
N LEU A 198 4.80 -8.75 -20.06
CA LEU A 198 3.95 -9.92 -19.86
C LEU A 198 3.13 -10.21 -21.11
N ALA A 199 2.54 -9.19 -21.71
CA ALA A 199 1.72 -9.29 -22.92
C ALA A 199 2.54 -9.81 -24.11
N SER A 200 3.79 -9.38 -24.27
CA SER A 200 4.66 -9.80 -25.37
C SER A 200 5.29 -11.19 -25.17
N GLY A 201 5.19 -11.76 -23.96
CA GLY A 201 5.86 -13.01 -23.62
C GLY A 201 7.33 -12.86 -23.28
N GLN A 202 7.84 -11.64 -23.16
CA GLN A 202 9.21 -11.38 -22.71
C GLN A 202 9.40 -11.86 -21.26
N VAL A 203 8.37 -11.71 -20.42
CA VAL A 203 8.31 -12.33 -19.10
C VAL A 203 7.08 -13.23 -19.01
N ASP A 204 7.15 -14.21 -18.15
CA ASP A 204 6.09 -15.19 -17.92
C ASP A 204 5.25 -14.84 -16.68
N VAL A 205 5.85 -14.16 -15.71
CA VAL A 205 5.24 -13.81 -14.44
C VAL A 205 5.64 -12.38 -14.06
N LEU A 206 4.69 -11.64 -13.50
CA LEU A 206 4.97 -10.36 -12.84
C LEU A 206 4.39 -10.35 -11.44
N VAL A 207 4.90 -9.46 -10.59
CA VAL A 207 4.37 -9.22 -9.24
C VAL A 207 3.84 -7.80 -9.16
N THR A 208 2.68 -7.61 -8.52
CA THR A 208 1.98 -6.34 -8.51
C THR A 208 0.97 -6.27 -7.37
N TYR A 209 0.44 -5.07 -7.14
CA TYR A 209 -0.70 -4.87 -6.23
C TYR A 209 -1.99 -5.49 -6.79
N ALA A 210 -2.88 -5.93 -5.93
CA ALA A 210 -4.20 -6.43 -6.30
C ALA A 210 -5.21 -5.28 -6.49
N ASP A 211 -6.07 -5.25 -7.49
CA ASP A 211 -5.87 -6.02 -8.70
C ASP A 211 -5.46 -5.06 -9.84
N ALA A 212 -4.19 -5.08 -10.12
CA ALA A 212 -3.62 -4.19 -11.13
C ALA A 212 -4.17 -4.45 -12.53
N ARG A 213 -4.72 -5.64 -12.77
CA ARG A 213 -5.33 -5.96 -14.07
C ARG A 213 -6.46 -5.00 -14.42
N ARG A 214 -7.16 -4.47 -13.41
CA ARG A 214 -8.21 -3.45 -13.61
C ARG A 214 -7.66 -2.19 -14.27
N ASP A 215 -6.47 -1.78 -13.86
CA ASP A 215 -5.84 -0.55 -14.34
C ASP A 215 -5.27 -0.73 -15.76
N TYR A 216 -4.99 -1.96 -16.16
CA TYR A 216 -4.35 -2.26 -17.45
C TYR A 216 -5.24 -3.04 -18.41
N ALA A 217 -6.48 -3.33 -18.05
CA ALA A 217 -7.38 -4.14 -18.88
C ALA A 217 -7.63 -3.52 -20.26
N GLU A 218 -7.84 -2.21 -20.32
CA GLU A 218 -8.04 -1.50 -21.60
C GLU A 218 -6.77 -1.46 -22.43
N ARG A 219 -5.64 -1.10 -21.78
CA ARG A 219 -4.33 -0.99 -22.44
C ARG A 219 -3.79 -2.34 -22.89
N TRP A 220 -4.19 -3.42 -22.26
CA TRP A 220 -3.84 -4.79 -22.65
C TRP A 220 -4.19 -5.05 -24.14
N ASN A 221 -5.34 -4.59 -24.56
CA ASN A 221 -5.80 -4.69 -25.94
C ASN A 221 -5.32 -3.51 -26.80
N SER A 222 -5.56 -2.27 -26.35
CA SER A 222 -5.36 -1.08 -27.16
C SER A 222 -3.88 -0.70 -27.35
N GLU A 223 -3.03 -1.00 -26.37
CA GLU A 223 -1.62 -0.59 -26.39
C GLU A 223 -0.66 -1.78 -26.48
N PHE A 224 -0.96 -2.87 -25.75
CA PHE A 224 -0.07 -4.03 -25.69
C PHE A 224 -0.40 -5.10 -26.74
N GLY A 225 -1.41 -4.86 -27.56
CA GLY A 225 -1.68 -5.64 -28.78
C GLY A 225 -2.29 -7.02 -28.54
N ARG A 226 -2.87 -7.28 -27.37
CA ARG A 226 -3.52 -8.57 -27.13
C ARG A 226 -4.96 -8.57 -27.66
N GLU A 227 -5.38 -9.70 -28.22
CA GLU A 227 -6.74 -9.88 -28.75
C GLU A 227 -7.73 -10.34 -27.69
N GLY A 228 -7.30 -11.21 -26.78
CA GLY A 228 -8.10 -11.67 -25.65
C GLY A 228 -8.08 -10.68 -24.50
N SER A 229 -9.02 -10.81 -23.58
CA SER A 229 -9.04 -9.96 -22.40
C SER A 229 -7.91 -10.32 -21.44
N ILE A 230 -7.47 -9.35 -20.64
CA ILE A 230 -6.47 -9.59 -19.60
C ILE A 230 -6.97 -10.64 -18.59
N TRP A 231 -8.27 -10.70 -18.36
CA TRP A 231 -8.91 -11.63 -17.42
C TRP A 231 -8.88 -13.09 -17.91
N GLU A 232 -8.96 -13.27 -19.22
CA GLU A 232 -8.90 -14.59 -19.85
C GLU A 232 -7.47 -15.06 -20.08
N GLU A 233 -6.58 -14.12 -20.44
CA GLU A 233 -5.21 -14.45 -20.84
C GLU A 233 -4.23 -14.55 -19.69
N THR A 234 -4.59 -14.04 -18.52
CA THR A 234 -3.74 -14.07 -17.33
C THR A 234 -4.37 -14.86 -16.21
N GLY A 235 -3.55 -15.33 -15.29
CA GLY A 235 -4.02 -15.99 -14.08
C GLY A 235 -3.15 -15.65 -12.88
N VAL A 236 -3.76 -15.59 -11.72
CA VAL A 236 -3.06 -15.41 -10.46
C VAL A 236 -2.48 -16.77 -10.04
N ILE A 237 -1.20 -16.81 -9.73
CA ILE A 237 -0.50 -18.03 -9.32
C ILE A 237 0.01 -17.95 -7.88
N GLY A 238 -0.08 -16.82 -7.25
CA GLY A 238 0.27 -16.63 -5.84
C GLY A 238 -0.35 -15.35 -5.29
N VAL A 239 -0.65 -15.35 -4.01
CA VAL A 239 -1.26 -14.22 -3.30
C VAL A 239 -0.51 -14.04 -1.98
N THR A 240 -0.04 -12.83 -1.71
CA THR A 240 0.71 -12.55 -0.48
C THR A 240 -0.21 -12.35 0.73
N ALA A 241 0.39 -12.29 1.91
CA ALA A 241 -0.25 -11.76 3.10
C ALA A 241 -0.73 -10.31 2.85
N PRO A 242 -1.72 -9.82 3.62
CA PRO A 242 -2.18 -8.44 3.49
C PRO A 242 -1.06 -7.42 3.71
N ILE A 243 -1.07 -6.38 2.88
CA ILE A 243 -0.20 -5.22 3.01
C ILE A 243 -1.06 -4.10 3.58
N TYR A 244 -0.75 -3.66 4.80
CA TYR A 244 -1.55 -2.62 5.45
C TYR A 244 -1.30 -1.26 4.80
N ASN A 245 -2.38 -0.47 4.69
CA ASN A 245 -2.33 0.88 4.15
C ASN A 245 -1.51 1.80 5.07
N ASP A 246 -1.30 3.04 4.64
CA ASP A 246 -0.60 4.04 5.43
C ASP A 246 -1.25 4.23 6.79
N THR A 247 -0.44 4.63 7.76
CA THR A 247 -0.89 4.95 9.12
C THR A 247 -0.89 6.45 9.35
N ILE A 248 -1.71 6.90 10.31
CA ILE A 248 -1.46 8.12 11.04
C ILE A 248 -0.92 7.69 12.40
N SER A 249 0.31 8.09 12.68
CA SER A 249 1.02 7.73 13.90
C SER A 249 1.36 8.99 14.68
N VAL A 250 1.41 8.86 16.00
CA VAL A 250 1.77 9.97 16.90
C VAL A 250 3.01 9.63 17.68
N SER A 251 3.75 10.67 18.11
CA SER A 251 4.92 10.52 18.95
C SER A 251 4.53 10.15 20.37
N LYS A 252 5.15 9.11 20.92
CA LYS A 252 5.08 8.79 22.35
C LYS A 252 5.89 9.76 23.20
N ASN A 253 6.81 10.51 22.60
CA ASN A 253 7.75 11.40 23.26
C ASN A 253 7.43 12.88 23.05
N SER A 254 6.34 13.19 22.34
CA SER A 254 5.87 14.57 22.20
C SER A 254 5.35 15.11 23.54
N PRO A 255 5.76 16.32 23.94
CA PRO A 255 5.30 16.93 25.20
C PRO A 255 3.81 17.26 25.24
N ILE A 256 3.15 17.35 24.07
CA ILE A 256 1.71 17.65 23.99
C ILE A 256 0.85 16.39 23.88
N MET A 257 1.43 15.23 23.62
CA MET A 257 0.67 14.01 23.30
C MET A 257 0.23 13.29 24.56
N ASP A 258 -1.08 13.10 24.68
CA ASP A 258 -1.72 12.33 25.73
C ASP A 258 -2.95 11.60 25.17
N ALA A 259 -3.59 10.79 25.98
CA ALA A 259 -4.74 9.99 25.55
C ALA A 259 -5.90 10.87 25.04
N ASP A 260 -6.13 12.03 25.65
CA ASP A 260 -7.20 12.94 25.25
C ASP A 260 -6.93 13.55 23.87
N LEU A 261 -5.68 13.97 23.62
CA LEU A 261 -5.29 14.51 22.32
C LEU A 261 -5.34 13.43 21.24
N ILE A 262 -4.90 12.22 21.55
CA ILE A 262 -5.01 11.09 20.61
C ILE A 262 -6.47 10.87 20.19
N ALA A 263 -7.40 10.83 21.14
CA ALA A 263 -8.82 10.67 20.83
C ALA A 263 -9.35 11.83 19.98
N ALA A 264 -8.94 13.05 20.26
CA ALA A 264 -9.32 14.23 19.48
C ALA A 264 -8.76 14.17 18.06
N LEU A 265 -7.49 13.78 17.89
CA LEU A 265 -6.86 13.61 16.58
C LEU A 265 -7.54 12.51 15.76
N GLN A 266 -7.86 11.39 16.38
CA GLN A 266 -8.59 10.31 15.71
C GLN A 266 -9.92 10.83 15.16
N GLN A 267 -10.70 11.52 15.97
CA GLN A 267 -11.99 12.06 15.54
C GLN A 267 -11.82 13.15 14.48
N ALA A 268 -10.83 14.03 14.63
CA ALA A 268 -10.57 15.10 13.68
C ALA A 268 -10.23 14.54 12.28
N PHE A 269 -9.31 13.60 12.19
CA PHE A 269 -8.94 12.99 10.90
C PHE A 269 -10.08 12.17 10.28
N ILE A 270 -10.83 11.45 11.10
CA ILE A 270 -12.01 10.71 10.61
C ILE A 270 -13.02 11.68 10.00
N ASN A 271 -13.32 12.78 10.71
CA ASN A 271 -14.27 13.78 10.21
C ASN A 271 -13.76 14.46 8.92
N ILE A 272 -12.49 14.83 8.87
CA ILE A 272 -11.87 15.42 7.68
C ILE A 272 -11.98 14.45 6.48
N GLY A 273 -11.66 13.17 6.71
CA GLY A 273 -11.75 12.14 5.67
C GLY A 273 -13.17 11.88 5.17
N ASN A 274 -14.19 12.31 5.90
CA ASN A 274 -15.61 12.15 5.53
C ASN A 274 -16.19 13.38 4.81
N THR A 275 -15.44 14.47 4.68
CA THR A 275 -15.87 15.66 3.93
C THR A 275 -15.32 15.63 2.50
N ASP A 276 -16.03 16.26 1.55
CA ASP A 276 -15.56 16.33 0.17
C ASP A 276 -14.23 17.09 0.07
N ALA A 277 -14.11 18.20 0.78
CA ALA A 277 -12.88 19.00 0.80
C ALA A 277 -11.70 18.21 1.41
N GLY A 278 -11.96 17.48 2.50
CA GLY A 278 -10.94 16.65 3.15
C GLY A 278 -10.49 15.49 2.25
N LYS A 279 -11.43 14.85 1.55
CA LYS A 279 -11.11 13.77 0.61
C LYS A 279 -10.18 14.22 -0.51
N GLN A 280 -10.33 15.44 -1.00
CA GLN A 280 -9.44 16.00 -2.02
C GLN A 280 -8.01 16.15 -1.49
N VAL A 281 -7.84 16.48 -0.23
CA VAL A 281 -6.53 16.64 0.41
C VAL A 281 -5.86 15.27 0.61
N ILE A 282 -6.55 14.32 1.23
CA ILE A 282 -5.97 13.02 1.57
C ILE A 282 -5.77 12.12 0.34
N ALA A 283 -6.40 12.44 -0.78
CA ALA A 283 -6.24 11.71 -2.04
C ALA A 283 -4.80 11.77 -2.58
N ILE A 284 -3.97 12.73 -2.15
CA ILE A 284 -2.55 12.80 -2.53
C ILE A 284 -1.81 11.50 -2.18
N TYR A 285 -2.25 10.79 -1.14
CA TYR A 285 -1.72 9.50 -0.72
C TYR A 285 -2.67 8.34 -1.08
N SER A 286 -3.66 8.56 -1.93
CA SER A 286 -4.68 7.56 -2.28
C SER A 286 -5.53 7.10 -1.09
N HIS A 287 -5.63 7.94 -0.06
CA HIS A 287 -6.50 7.67 1.09
C HIS A 287 -7.95 8.04 0.75
N ASN A 288 -8.90 7.21 1.17
CA ASN A 288 -10.35 7.51 1.08
C ASN A 288 -10.93 7.93 2.41
N GLY A 289 -10.31 7.57 3.51
CA GLY A 289 -10.74 7.86 4.86
C GLY A 289 -9.84 7.17 5.87
N TYR A 290 -10.30 7.14 7.12
CA TYR A 290 -9.51 6.59 8.23
C TYR A 290 -10.37 5.75 9.15
N GLN A 291 -9.77 4.71 9.71
CA GLN A 291 -10.34 3.88 10.79
C GLN A 291 -9.38 3.89 11.97
N ILE A 292 -9.95 3.77 13.18
CA ILE A 292 -9.14 3.62 14.38
C ILE A 292 -8.31 2.35 14.24
N ALA A 293 -7.00 2.49 14.45
CA ALA A 293 -6.07 1.38 14.31
C ALA A 293 -6.33 0.31 15.37
N GLN A 294 -6.22 -0.95 14.93
CA GLN A 294 -6.28 -2.10 15.82
C GLN A 294 -4.89 -2.68 15.93
N SER A 295 -4.40 -2.83 17.15
CA SER A 295 -3.04 -3.28 17.42
C SER A 295 -2.65 -4.58 16.69
N ARG A 296 -3.60 -5.49 16.48
CA ARG A 296 -3.37 -6.73 15.73
C ARG A 296 -3.00 -6.52 14.26
N SER A 297 -3.57 -5.50 13.60
CA SER A 297 -3.27 -5.21 12.20
C SER A 297 -1.84 -4.75 12.02
N GLU A 298 -1.36 -3.96 12.97
CA GLU A 298 -0.01 -3.39 12.92
C GLU A 298 1.04 -4.40 13.39
N GLU A 299 0.72 -5.29 14.33
CA GLU A 299 1.58 -6.39 14.74
C GLU A 299 1.90 -7.33 13.58
N HIS A 300 0.94 -7.66 12.74
CA HIS A 300 1.18 -8.48 11.55
C HIS A 300 2.14 -7.83 10.56
N THR A 301 2.18 -6.51 10.50
CA THR A 301 3.15 -5.79 9.67
C THR A 301 4.57 -5.92 10.21
N SER A 302 4.72 -6.04 11.54
CA SER A 302 6.03 -6.18 12.19
C SER A 302 6.62 -7.59 12.09
N GLU A 303 5.80 -8.61 11.88
CA GLU A 303 6.24 -10.00 11.73
C GLU A 303 6.72 -10.35 10.33
N LEU A 304 6.51 -9.44 9.37
CA LEU A 304 6.89 -9.59 7.97
C LEU A 304 8.13 -8.77 7.64
#